data_19d4ab52b8f15841b1238db0244064dc
#
_entry.id   19d4ab52b8f15841b1238db0244064dc
#
_cell.length_a   1.000
_cell.length_b   1.000
_cell.length_c   1.000
_cell.angle_alpha   90.00
_cell.angle_beta   90.00
_cell.angle_gamma   90.00
#
_symmetry.space_group_name_H-M   'P 1'
#
loop_
_entity.id
_entity.type
_entity.pdbx_description
1 polymer ?
#
loop_
_entity_poly.entity_id
_entity_poly.type
_entity_poly.pdbx_seq_one_letter_code
_entity_poly.pdbx_strand_id
1 'polypeptide(L)'
;SGGNYGGLGARMSGTFSLSKDELIYIAVGQKGTQNTGYNESAGGGGGSFVVKDASALLVAGGGGGGIQAGSLDGGTTTTANNDSGVAAQNAGGSNGSGGSSGGNWGGAGGGGFSGEGGNGNNSGSVLQNSGGKNWAGGLIGGLGGGSYGKDGGFGGGGASSWASGGGGGYSGGAGKYSIGQGNEKASGGGGGSYNSGTDQNNTAGANEGHGKVI
;
A
#
# COMPACT_ATOMS: atom_id res chain seq x y z
N SER A 1 5.36 -24.84 -5.04
CA SER A 1 4.57 -24.12 -4.04
C SER A 1 5.14 -22.72 -3.94
N GLY A 2 4.59 -21.78 -4.74
CA GLY A 2 4.98 -20.38 -4.70
C GLY A 2 4.43 -19.76 -3.41
N GLY A 3 5.29 -19.42 -2.46
CA GLY A 3 4.89 -18.66 -1.29
C GLY A 3 4.34 -17.30 -1.71
N ASN A 4 3.21 -16.89 -1.14
CA ASN A 4 2.72 -15.52 -1.26
C ASN A 4 3.65 -14.60 -0.45
N TYR A 5 4.43 -13.79 -1.13
CA TYR A 5 5.43 -12.93 -0.53
C TYR A 5 4.96 -11.47 -0.39
N GLY A 6 3.71 -11.23 -0.06
CA GLY A 6 3.17 -9.90 0.20
C GLY A 6 2.41 -9.86 1.52
N GLY A 7 2.33 -8.71 2.15
CA GLY A 7 1.44 -8.49 3.29
C GLY A 7 -0.02 -8.69 2.91
N LEU A 8 -0.82 -9.13 3.86
CA LEU A 8 -2.27 -9.26 3.72
C LEU A 8 -2.94 -7.89 3.94
N GLY A 9 -4.06 -7.65 3.29
CA GLY A 9 -4.87 -6.45 3.52
C GLY A 9 -5.61 -6.51 4.86
N ALA A 10 -5.95 -5.35 5.42
CA ALA A 10 -6.79 -5.26 6.59
C ALA A 10 -8.26 -5.61 6.28
N ARG A 11 -8.99 -6.09 7.29
CA ARG A 11 -10.45 -6.15 7.30
C ARG A 11 -11.00 -5.12 8.28
N MET A 12 -11.86 -4.24 7.79
CA MET A 12 -12.50 -3.19 8.56
C MET A 12 -14.01 -3.35 8.49
N SER A 13 -14.70 -3.20 9.61
CA SER A 13 -16.16 -3.31 9.68
C SER A 13 -16.71 -2.33 10.71
N GLY A 14 -17.86 -1.74 10.42
CA GLY A 14 -18.57 -0.81 11.31
C GLY A 14 -20.00 -0.56 10.86
N THR A 15 -20.79 0.03 11.74
CA THR A 15 -22.17 0.46 11.48
C THR A 15 -22.20 1.95 11.20
N PHE A 16 -22.89 2.35 10.13
CA PHE A 16 -22.99 3.74 9.69
C PHE A 16 -24.46 4.14 9.53
N SER A 17 -24.81 5.29 10.06
CA SER A 17 -26.13 5.90 9.84
C SER A 17 -26.12 6.65 8.51
N LEU A 18 -26.94 6.21 7.59
CA LEU A 18 -27.10 6.84 6.26
C LEU A 18 -28.55 7.21 6.05
N SER A 19 -28.80 8.32 5.37
CA SER A 19 -30.12 8.73 4.94
C SER A 19 -30.41 8.19 3.54
N LYS A 20 -31.71 8.10 3.21
CA LYS A 20 -32.12 7.75 1.86
C LYS A 20 -31.55 8.78 0.86
N ASP A 21 -31.12 8.28 -0.32
CA ASP A 21 -30.60 9.06 -1.45
C ASP A 21 -29.20 9.68 -1.22
N GLU A 22 -28.51 9.35 -0.13
CA GLU A 22 -27.10 9.72 0.05
C GLU A 22 -26.20 8.96 -0.94
N LEU A 23 -25.25 9.67 -1.56
CA LEU A 23 -24.33 9.09 -2.51
C LEU A 23 -23.08 8.56 -1.80
N ILE A 24 -22.83 7.28 -1.97
CA ILE A 24 -21.66 6.59 -1.42
C ILE A 24 -20.76 6.14 -2.58
N TYR A 25 -19.49 6.51 -2.51
CA TYR A 25 -18.47 6.06 -3.44
C TYR A 25 -17.72 4.88 -2.84
N ILE A 26 -17.58 3.81 -3.64
CA ILE A 26 -16.86 2.60 -3.24
C ILE A 26 -15.76 2.33 -4.26
N ALA A 27 -14.52 2.19 -3.75
CA ALA A 27 -13.38 1.74 -4.53
C ALA A 27 -12.81 0.47 -3.89
N VAL A 28 -12.60 -0.58 -4.68
CA VAL A 28 -12.12 -1.87 -4.20
C VAL A 28 -10.66 -2.05 -4.57
N GLY A 29 -9.79 -2.16 -3.58
CA GLY A 29 -8.36 -2.30 -3.76
C GLY A 29 -7.98 -3.58 -4.53
N GLN A 30 -6.86 -3.53 -5.22
CA GLN A 30 -6.33 -4.67 -5.95
C GLN A 30 -4.96 -5.09 -5.41
N LYS A 31 -4.64 -6.35 -5.57
CA LYS A 31 -3.31 -6.89 -5.30
C LYS A 31 -2.31 -6.24 -6.26
N GLY A 32 -1.13 -5.87 -5.76
CA GLY A 32 0.00 -5.48 -6.60
C GLY A 32 0.55 -6.65 -7.41
N THR A 33 1.30 -6.34 -8.44
CA THR A 33 1.96 -7.35 -9.28
C THR A 33 3.27 -7.83 -8.63
N GLN A 34 3.69 -9.06 -8.93
CA GLN A 34 4.88 -9.69 -8.37
C GLN A 34 5.85 -10.11 -9.47
N ASN A 35 7.14 -9.98 -9.18
CA ASN A 35 8.19 -10.58 -9.99
C ASN A 35 8.40 -12.03 -9.54
N THR A 36 8.42 -12.96 -10.49
CA THR A 36 8.69 -14.39 -10.24
C THR A 36 10.11 -14.81 -10.63
N GLY A 37 10.96 -13.85 -11.00
CA GLY A 37 12.34 -14.06 -11.40
C GLY A 37 13.35 -13.86 -10.27
N TYR A 38 14.60 -13.61 -10.66
CA TYR A 38 15.77 -13.50 -9.78
C TYR A 38 15.63 -12.49 -8.62
N ASN A 39 14.85 -11.42 -8.82
CA ASN A 39 14.55 -10.43 -7.79
C ASN A 39 13.03 -10.44 -7.52
N GLU A 40 12.61 -11.15 -6.51
CA GLU A 40 11.20 -11.41 -6.15
C GLU A 40 10.45 -10.18 -5.60
N SER A 41 10.87 -8.95 -5.97
CA SER A 41 10.20 -7.73 -5.53
C SER A 41 8.73 -7.67 -5.98
N ALA A 42 7.89 -7.04 -5.19
CA ALA A 42 6.46 -6.91 -5.49
C ALA A 42 5.97 -5.47 -5.26
N GLY A 43 5.02 -5.04 -6.07
CA GLY A 43 4.24 -3.84 -5.77
C GLY A 43 3.36 -4.06 -4.55
N GLY A 44 3.07 -2.99 -3.82
CA GLY A 44 2.13 -3.02 -2.69
C GLY A 44 0.69 -3.23 -3.15
N GLY A 45 -0.14 -3.85 -2.31
CA GLY A 45 -1.58 -3.94 -2.51
C GLY A 45 -2.26 -2.58 -2.27
N GLY A 46 -3.36 -2.31 -2.98
CA GLY A 46 -4.16 -1.12 -2.76
C GLY A 46 -5.17 -1.26 -1.62
N GLY A 47 -5.54 -0.15 -1.01
CA GLY A 47 -6.62 -0.09 -0.02
C GLY A 47 -8.01 -0.14 -0.66
N SER A 48 -9.02 -0.51 0.13
CA SER A 48 -10.45 -0.40 -0.25
C SER A 48 -11.09 0.75 0.51
N PHE A 49 -11.94 1.52 -0.16
CA PHE A 49 -12.47 2.78 0.35
C PHE A 49 -13.99 2.82 0.25
N VAL A 50 -14.63 3.32 1.29
CA VAL A 50 -16.04 3.76 1.31
C VAL A 50 -16.05 5.23 1.72
N VAL A 51 -16.53 6.09 0.85
CA VAL A 51 -16.42 7.55 0.95
C VAL A 51 -17.77 8.20 0.72
N LYS A 52 -18.11 9.19 1.53
CA LYS A 52 -19.30 10.03 1.40
C LYS A 52 -18.87 11.50 1.43
N ASP A 53 -19.37 12.33 0.52
CA ASP A 53 -19.13 13.78 0.48
C ASP A 53 -17.63 14.15 0.64
N ALA A 54 -16.76 13.46 -0.10
CA ALA A 54 -15.31 13.57 -0.03
C ALA A 54 -14.68 13.23 1.34
N SER A 55 -15.44 12.66 2.28
CA SER A 55 -14.97 12.21 3.59
C SER A 55 -14.93 10.68 3.66
N ALA A 56 -13.83 10.13 4.15
CA ALA A 56 -13.71 8.70 4.36
C ALA A 56 -14.70 8.25 5.46
N LEU A 57 -15.51 7.24 5.17
CA LEU A 57 -16.30 6.52 6.18
C LEU A 57 -15.53 5.31 6.69
N LEU A 58 -15.02 4.51 5.75
CA LEU A 58 -14.31 3.26 6.03
C LEU A 58 -13.21 3.09 5.00
N VAL A 59 -11.98 2.83 5.45
CA VAL A 59 -10.86 2.50 4.58
C VAL A 59 -10.11 1.31 5.17
N ALA A 60 -9.92 0.28 4.39
CA ALA A 60 -9.11 -0.88 4.73
C ALA A 60 -7.77 -0.79 4.01
N GLY A 61 -6.66 -0.78 4.74
CA GLY A 61 -5.31 -0.70 4.18
C GLY A 61 -4.89 -1.99 3.48
N GLY A 62 -4.19 -1.85 2.36
CA GLY A 62 -3.55 -2.94 1.63
C GLY A 62 -2.23 -3.37 2.26
N GLY A 63 -1.80 -4.60 2.02
CA GLY A 63 -0.50 -5.09 2.46
C GLY A 63 0.66 -4.49 1.66
N GLY A 64 1.83 -4.38 2.26
CA GLY A 64 3.07 -4.03 1.57
C GLY A 64 3.54 -5.14 0.64
N GLY A 65 4.24 -4.80 -0.43
CA GLY A 65 4.94 -5.77 -1.26
C GLY A 65 6.07 -6.43 -0.47
N GLY A 66 6.38 -7.69 -0.75
CA GLY A 66 7.40 -8.42 -0.01
C GLY A 66 8.15 -9.42 -0.85
N ILE A 67 9.35 -9.76 -0.40
CA ILE A 67 10.23 -10.77 -1.01
C ILE A 67 10.23 -12.06 -0.16
N GLN A 68 9.89 -12.00 1.11
CA GLN A 68 9.84 -13.16 2.04
C GLN A 68 8.89 -12.93 3.22
N ALA A 69 8.76 -13.97 4.08
CA ALA A 69 8.05 -13.91 5.35
C ALA A 69 8.53 -12.71 6.19
N GLY A 70 7.60 -11.83 6.58
CA GLY A 70 7.87 -10.55 7.23
C GLY A 70 7.30 -9.36 6.46
N SER A 71 6.53 -9.62 5.40
CA SER A 71 5.72 -8.59 4.73
C SER A 71 4.82 -7.91 5.76
N LEU A 72 4.76 -6.60 5.67
CA LEU A 72 3.93 -5.84 6.60
C LEU A 72 2.48 -5.80 6.11
N ASP A 73 1.60 -6.33 6.92
CA ASP A 73 0.17 -6.34 6.67
C ASP A 73 -0.44 -4.94 6.72
N GLY A 74 -1.58 -4.76 6.07
CA GLY A 74 -2.43 -3.60 6.27
C GLY A 74 -2.85 -3.50 7.74
N GLY A 75 -2.59 -2.33 8.32
CA GLY A 75 -2.88 -2.04 9.72
C GLY A 75 -4.33 -1.63 9.97
N THR A 76 -4.78 -1.62 11.21
CA THR A 76 -6.13 -1.18 11.62
C THR A 76 -6.17 0.26 12.14
N THR A 77 -5.02 0.93 12.21
CA THR A 77 -4.87 2.32 12.67
C THR A 77 -4.74 3.29 11.51
N THR A 78 -4.91 4.58 11.76
CA THR A 78 -4.73 5.63 10.76
C THR A 78 -3.28 5.87 10.34
N THR A 79 -2.32 5.30 11.08
CA THR A 79 -0.90 5.33 10.73
C THR A 79 -0.54 4.05 9.98
N ALA A 80 0.13 4.20 8.88
CA ALA A 80 0.65 3.09 8.08
C ALA A 80 2.00 2.60 8.60
N ASN A 81 2.39 1.41 8.16
CA ASN A 81 3.65 0.79 8.59
C ASN A 81 4.85 1.38 7.86
N ASN A 82 5.97 1.49 8.59
CA ASN A 82 7.28 1.73 8.02
C ASN A 82 7.72 0.52 7.16
N ASP A 83 8.78 0.68 6.39
CA ASP A 83 9.42 -0.48 5.75
C ASP A 83 10.06 -1.41 6.79
N SER A 84 10.38 -2.64 6.38
CA SER A 84 11.00 -3.64 7.27
C SER A 84 12.38 -4.08 6.77
N GLY A 85 13.15 -4.76 7.63
CA GLY A 85 14.44 -5.38 7.32
C GLY A 85 15.64 -4.57 7.80
N VAL A 86 16.83 -4.98 7.39
CA VAL A 86 18.13 -4.53 7.96
C VAL A 86 18.40 -3.03 7.79
N ALA A 87 17.77 -2.35 6.91
CA ALA A 87 17.92 -0.90 6.72
C ALA A 87 16.54 -0.22 6.66
N ALA A 88 15.64 -0.58 7.59
CA ALA A 88 14.34 0.07 7.70
C ALA A 88 14.51 1.54 8.05
N GLN A 89 14.26 2.43 7.10
CA GLN A 89 14.49 3.88 7.23
C GLN A 89 13.32 4.74 6.75
N ASN A 90 12.36 4.14 6.05
CA ASN A 90 11.27 4.91 5.46
C ASN A 90 10.01 4.83 6.31
N ALA A 91 9.41 5.99 6.49
CA ALA A 91 8.20 6.13 7.27
C ALA A 91 6.95 5.84 6.43
N GLY A 92 6.04 5.09 6.99
CA GLY A 92 4.64 5.05 6.57
C GLY A 92 3.97 6.40 6.80
N GLY A 93 2.94 6.69 6.05
CA GLY A 93 2.12 7.90 6.20
C GLY A 93 1.29 7.89 7.49
N SER A 94 0.81 9.04 7.87
CA SER A 94 -0.13 9.24 8.98
C SER A 94 -1.20 10.24 8.58
N ASN A 95 -2.37 10.17 9.20
CA ASN A 95 -3.46 11.13 8.99
C ASN A 95 -3.83 11.38 7.52
N GLY A 96 -3.86 10.33 6.73
CA GLY A 96 -4.22 10.41 5.30
C GLY A 96 -3.06 10.68 4.34
N SER A 97 -1.83 10.90 4.82
CA SER A 97 -0.68 11.12 3.95
C SER A 97 -0.20 9.83 3.27
N GLY A 98 0.51 9.97 2.16
CA GLY A 98 1.20 8.86 1.51
C GLY A 98 2.44 8.41 2.27
N GLY A 99 2.93 7.21 1.98
CA GLY A 99 4.16 6.66 2.50
C GLY A 99 5.41 7.22 1.79
N SER A 100 6.54 7.26 2.49
CA SER A 100 7.83 7.63 1.91
C SER A 100 8.31 6.56 0.92
N SER A 101 9.09 6.96 -0.07
CA SER A 101 9.77 6.04 -0.98
C SER A 101 11.10 5.58 -0.40
N GLY A 102 11.55 4.43 -0.85
CA GLY A 102 12.93 3.97 -0.64
C GLY A 102 13.95 4.89 -1.30
N GLY A 103 15.16 4.89 -0.77
CA GLY A 103 16.29 5.59 -1.36
C GLY A 103 16.73 4.94 -2.67
N ASN A 104 18.01 4.99 -2.95
CA ASN A 104 18.60 4.41 -4.16
C ASN A 104 18.21 2.93 -4.30
N TRP A 105 17.72 2.52 -5.48
CA TRP A 105 17.15 1.19 -5.74
C TRP A 105 15.87 0.85 -4.94
N GLY A 106 15.27 1.84 -4.25
CA GLY A 106 14.13 1.65 -3.34
C GLY A 106 12.80 1.56 -4.06
N GLY A 107 11.86 0.86 -3.41
CA GLY A 107 10.45 0.81 -3.82
C GLY A 107 9.74 2.14 -3.57
N ALA A 108 8.60 2.31 -4.18
CA ALA A 108 7.75 3.48 -4.05
C ALA A 108 6.80 3.37 -2.83
N GLY A 109 6.46 4.50 -2.24
CA GLY A 109 5.46 4.58 -1.18
C GLY A 109 4.04 4.34 -1.69
N GLY A 110 3.18 3.83 -0.84
CA GLY A 110 1.73 3.73 -1.09
C GLY A 110 1.05 5.09 -0.96
N GLY A 111 -0.06 5.29 -1.69
CA GLY A 111 -0.93 6.45 -1.57
C GLY A 111 -1.79 6.38 -0.31
N GLY A 112 -2.03 7.54 0.29
CA GLY A 112 -3.02 7.72 1.36
C GLY A 112 -4.34 8.30 0.82
N PHE A 113 -5.23 8.66 1.72
CA PHE A 113 -6.51 9.28 1.34
C PHE A 113 -6.28 10.69 0.76
N SER A 114 -5.41 11.49 1.36
CA SER A 114 -5.14 12.87 0.96
C SER A 114 -3.77 13.10 0.33
N GLY A 115 -2.79 12.23 0.59
CA GLY A 115 -1.42 12.37 0.09
C GLY A 115 -1.00 11.24 -0.85
N GLU A 116 -0.27 11.58 -1.91
CA GLU A 116 0.33 10.58 -2.81
C GLU A 116 1.56 9.93 -2.16
N GLY A 117 1.86 8.70 -2.53
CA GLY A 117 3.08 8.00 -2.16
C GLY A 117 4.32 8.58 -2.85
N GLY A 118 5.46 8.53 -2.17
CA GLY A 118 6.72 8.94 -2.74
C GLY A 118 7.16 8.05 -3.91
N ASN A 119 7.71 8.64 -4.96
CA ASN A 119 8.25 7.92 -6.10
C ASN A 119 9.52 7.14 -5.72
N GLY A 120 9.59 5.87 -6.10
CA GLY A 120 10.78 5.03 -5.95
C GLY A 120 11.95 5.51 -6.81
N ASN A 121 13.08 4.84 -6.64
CA ASN A 121 14.31 5.20 -7.33
C ASN A 121 14.99 3.96 -7.94
N ASN A 122 15.62 4.15 -9.09
CA ASN A 122 16.41 3.12 -9.75
C ASN A 122 17.78 3.71 -10.11
N SER A 123 18.82 3.30 -9.41
CA SER A 123 20.22 3.73 -9.67
C SER A 123 20.40 5.26 -9.69
N GLY A 124 19.82 5.97 -8.73
CA GLY A 124 19.90 7.44 -8.66
C GLY A 124 18.89 8.20 -9.53
N SER A 125 18.09 7.49 -10.34
CA SER A 125 17.04 8.10 -11.15
C SER A 125 15.66 7.86 -10.54
N VAL A 126 14.89 8.93 -10.31
CA VAL A 126 13.52 8.84 -9.80
C VAL A 126 12.62 8.18 -10.84
N LEU A 127 11.91 7.12 -10.42
CA LEU A 127 10.90 6.46 -11.24
C LEU A 127 9.60 7.26 -11.19
N GLN A 128 9.35 8.05 -12.22
CA GLN A 128 8.15 8.88 -12.29
C GLN A 128 6.87 8.03 -12.25
N ASN A 129 5.84 8.52 -11.54
CA ASN A 129 4.54 7.85 -11.38
C ASN A 129 4.60 6.46 -10.69
N SER A 130 5.67 6.15 -9.97
CA SER A 130 5.78 4.89 -9.24
C SER A 130 5.14 4.93 -7.85
N GLY A 131 4.96 6.12 -7.26
CA GLY A 131 4.17 6.30 -6.04
C GLY A 131 2.68 6.03 -6.27
N GLY A 132 2.01 5.39 -5.31
CA GLY A 132 0.57 5.19 -5.36
C GLY A 132 -0.19 6.52 -5.28
N LYS A 133 -1.24 6.67 -6.07
CA LYS A 133 -2.07 7.89 -6.08
C LYS A 133 -3.07 7.89 -4.91
N ASN A 134 -3.38 9.10 -4.42
CA ASN A 134 -4.38 9.32 -3.39
C ASN A 134 -5.82 9.24 -3.97
N TRP A 135 -6.85 9.47 -3.12
CA TRP A 135 -8.25 9.46 -3.52
C TRP A 135 -8.52 10.44 -4.67
N ALA A 136 -8.08 11.70 -4.56
CA ALA A 136 -8.28 12.72 -5.58
C ALA A 136 -7.52 12.42 -6.88
N GLY A 137 -6.39 11.72 -6.80
CA GLY A 137 -5.61 11.23 -7.94
C GLY A 137 -6.15 9.93 -8.56
N GLY A 138 -7.34 9.46 -8.15
CA GLY A 138 -8.02 8.29 -8.71
C GLY A 138 -7.52 6.95 -8.19
N LEU A 139 -6.78 6.92 -7.12
CA LEU A 139 -6.29 5.68 -6.47
C LEU A 139 -5.46 4.77 -7.40
N ILE A 140 -4.88 5.32 -8.44
CA ILE A 140 -4.07 4.55 -9.40
C ILE A 140 -2.86 3.96 -8.66
N GLY A 141 -2.59 2.68 -8.87
CA GLY A 141 -1.37 2.04 -8.40
C GLY A 141 -0.14 2.62 -9.10
N GLY A 142 0.98 2.67 -8.39
CA GLY A 142 2.24 3.13 -8.95
C GLY A 142 2.72 2.24 -10.11
N LEU A 143 3.37 2.84 -11.10
CA LEU A 143 3.91 2.12 -12.25
C LEU A 143 5.33 1.61 -11.96
N GLY A 144 5.54 0.31 -12.16
CA GLY A 144 6.85 -0.32 -12.03
C GLY A 144 7.80 0.13 -13.13
N GLY A 145 9.05 0.40 -12.76
CA GLY A 145 10.08 0.86 -13.69
C GLY A 145 11.26 -0.10 -13.81
N GLY A 146 11.88 -0.15 -14.99
CA GLY A 146 13.03 -1.00 -15.24
C GLY A 146 12.68 -2.49 -15.40
N SER A 147 13.71 -3.33 -15.51
CA SER A 147 13.54 -4.77 -15.82
C SER A 147 12.88 -5.57 -14.70
N TYR A 148 12.92 -5.09 -13.48
CA TYR A 148 12.41 -5.78 -12.27
C TYR A 148 11.23 -5.08 -11.62
N GLY A 149 10.88 -3.88 -12.06
CA GLY A 149 9.77 -3.11 -11.52
C GLY A 149 8.42 -3.79 -11.75
N LYS A 150 7.55 -3.77 -10.73
CA LYS A 150 6.20 -4.30 -10.75
C LYS A 150 5.22 -3.25 -10.25
N ASP A 151 4.05 -3.22 -10.87
CA ASP A 151 3.04 -2.21 -10.56
C ASP A 151 2.41 -2.45 -9.19
N GLY A 152 2.12 -1.36 -8.50
CA GLY A 152 1.25 -1.35 -7.33
C GLY A 152 -0.20 -1.63 -7.70
N GLY A 153 -0.97 -2.15 -6.76
CA GLY A 153 -2.41 -2.41 -6.94
C GLY A 153 -3.24 -1.12 -6.99
N PHE A 154 -4.33 -1.12 -7.76
CA PHE A 154 -5.37 -0.09 -7.66
C PHE A 154 -5.84 0.03 -6.20
N GLY A 155 -6.10 1.24 -5.74
CA GLY A 155 -6.28 1.57 -4.33
C GLY A 155 -5.02 2.21 -3.73
N GLY A 156 -4.13 2.75 -4.58
CA GLY A 156 -2.95 3.49 -4.18
C GLY A 156 -1.75 2.64 -3.77
N GLY A 157 -1.62 1.39 -4.18
CA GLY A 157 -0.40 0.60 -3.94
C GLY A 157 0.82 1.25 -4.62
N GLY A 158 1.98 1.30 -3.94
CA GLY A 158 3.25 1.76 -4.51
C GLY A 158 3.91 0.69 -5.38
N ALA A 159 4.63 1.10 -6.41
CA ALA A 159 5.35 0.18 -7.28
C ALA A 159 6.63 -0.36 -6.64
N SER A 160 7.10 -1.53 -7.11
CA SER A 160 8.46 -1.97 -6.85
C SER A 160 9.46 -1.40 -7.88
N SER A 161 10.73 -1.41 -7.48
CA SER A 161 11.86 -1.35 -8.39
C SER A 161 12.75 -2.59 -8.13
N TRP A 162 13.94 -2.43 -7.58
CA TRP A 162 14.70 -3.54 -6.99
C TRP A 162 14.15 -3.94 -5.62
N ALA A 163 13.52 -3.01 -4.92
CA ALA A 163 12.90 -3.22 -3.62
C ALA A 163 11.38 -3.06 -3.71
N SER A 164 10.66 -3.61 -2.75
CA SER A 164 9.20 -3.71 -2.78
C SER A 164 8.50 -2.41 -2.47
N GLY A 165 7.30 -2.22 -3.02
CA GLY A 165 6.44 -1.06 -2.83
C GLY A 165 5.60 -1.12 -1.55
N GLY A 166 5.17 0.04 -1.05
CA GLY A 166 4.27 0.17 0.11
C GLY A 166 2.80 -0.04 -0.25
N GLY A 167 1.99 -0.52 0.68
CA GLY A 167 0.54 -0.69 0.53
C GLY A 167 -0.21 0.65 0.55
N GLY A 168 -1.27 0.77 -0.25
CA GLY A 168 -2.20 1.90 -0.19
C GLY A 168 -3.21 1.77 0.94
N GLY A 169 -3.87 2.87 1.33
CA GLY A 169 -4.86 2.85 2.39
C GLY A 169 -5.32 4.25 2.81
N TYR A 170 -5.86 4.38 4.03
CA TYR A 170 -6.12 5.71 4.60
C TYR A 170 -4.82 6.50 4.69
N SER A 171 -3.75 5.88 5.18
CA SER A 171 -2.38 6.38 5.01
C SER A 171 -1.57 5.34 4.25
N GLY A 172 -0.67 5.77 3.39
CA GLY A 172 0.15 4.89 2.56
C GLY A 172 1.33 4.29 3.33
N GLY A 173 1.61 3.01 3.12
CA GLY A 173 2.78 2.31 3.64
C GLY A 173 4.08 2.79 2.98
N ALA A 174 5.20 2.67 3.69
CA ALA A 174 6.51 3.03 3.16
C ALA A 174 6.95 2.09 2.03
N GLY A 175 7.62 2.61 1.01
CA GLY A 175 8.40 1.82 0.07
C GLY A 175 9.69 1.32 0.74
N LYS A 176 10.12 0.11 0.40
CA LYS A 176 11.32 -0.48 0.97
C LYS A 176 12.57 0.30 0.57
N TYR A 177 13.40 0.66 1.55
CA TYR A 177 14.72 1.19 1.33
C TYR A 177 15.70 0.09 0.88
N SER A 178 16.57 0.38 -0.06
CA SER A 178 17.64 -0.52 -0.49
C SER A 178 18.97 0.23 -0.51
N ILE A 179 20.03 -0.40 -0.03
CA ILE A 179 21.40 0.15 -0.03
C ILE A 179 22.26 -0.35 -1.19
N GLY A 180 21.68 -1.15 -2.10
CA GLY A 180 22.42 -1.68 -3.26
C GLY A 180 21.75 -2.89 -3.91
N GLN A 181 22.41 -3.45 -4.92
CA GLN A 181 22.00 -4.68 -5.62
C GLN A 181 22.26 -5.92 -4.73
N GLY A 182 21.62 -6.04 -3.62
CA GLY A 182 21.84 -7.16 -2.70
C GLY A 182 20.52 -7.79 -2.27
N ASN A 183 20.54 -9.07 -1.97
CA ASN A 183 19.46 -9.92 -1.45
C ASN A 183 18.84 -9.40 -0.13
N GLU A 184 18.48 -8.13 -0.06
CA GLU A 184 17.77 -7.60 1.10
C GLU A 184 16.33 -8.09 1.09
N LYS A 185 16.13 -9.23 1.72
CA LYS A 185 14.85 -9.86 1.98
C LYS A 185 14.02 -8.99 2.93
N ALA A 186 13.38 -7.97 2.36
CA ALA A 186 12.69 -6.99 3.14
C ALA A 186 11.48 -6.43 2.38
N SER A 187 10.49 -5.99 3.12
CA SER A 187 9.16 -5.66 2.61
C SER A 187 8.85 -4.18 2.75
N GLY A 188 8.05 -3.67 1.84
CA GLY A 188 7.38 -2.39 2.01
C GLY A 188 6.37 -2.43 3.15
N GLY A 189 6.06 -1.28 3.72
CA GLY A 189 5.06 -1.14 4.78
C GLY A 189 3.63 -1.38 4.29
N GLY A 190 2.78 -1.97 5.11
CA GLY A 190 1.34 -2.03 4.85
C GLY A 190 0.66 -0.68 5.07
N GLY A 191 -0.43 -0.42 4.34
CA GLY A 191 -1.24 0.79 4.48
C GLY A 191 -2.00 0.86 5.80
N GLY A 192 -2.27 2.07 6.26
CA GLY A 192 -3.15 2.34 7.41
C GLY A 192 -4.62 2.29 7.02
N SER A 193 -5.48 2.14 8.01
CA SER A 193 -6.94 2.07 7.85
C SER A 193 -7.64 3.20 8.59
N TYR A 194 -8.92 3.39 8.29
CA TYR A 194 -9.80 4.35 8.97
C TYR A 194 -11.20 3.76 9.12
N ASN A 195 -11.83 4.02 10.25
CA ASN A 195 -13.19 3.59 10.51
C ASN A 195 -13.90 4.63 11.39
N SER A 196 -14.90 5.29 10.85
CA SER A 196 -15.72 6.27 11.57
C SER A 196 -17.04 5.67 12.11
N GLY A 197 -17.31 4.38 11.84
CA GLY A 197 -18.53 3.70 12.27
C GLY A 197 -18.54 3.36 13.77
N THR A 198 -19.71 2.95 14.23
CA THR A 198 -19.89 2.27 15.54
C THR A 198 -19.74 0.75 15.36
N ASP A 199 -19.77 0.00 16.46
CA ASP A 199 -19.70 -1.47 16.48
C ASP A 199 -18.56 -2.03 15.62
N GLN A 200 -17.40 -1.42 15.74
CA GLN A 200 -16.24 -1.71 14.92
C GLN A 200 -15.67 -3.11 15.16
N ASN A 201 -15.37 -3.83 14.08
CA ASN A 201 -14.63 -5.09 14.12
C ASN A 201 -13.51 -5.03 13.06
N ASN A 202 -12.31 -4.71 13.51
CA ASN A 202 -11.15 -4.43 12.67
C ASN A 202 -10.06 -5.49 12.89
N THR A 203 -9.48 -6.02 11.83
CA THR A 203 -8.44 -7.06 11.89
C THR A 203 -7.33 -6.73 10.89
N ALA A 204 -6.09 -6.61 11.37
CA ALA A 204 -4.92 -6.47 10.51
C ALA A 204 -4.62 -7.79 9.80
N GLY A 205 -4.10 -7.74 8.58
CA GLY A 205 -3.60 -8.91 7.88
C GLY A 205 -4.64 -10.02 7.68
N ALA A 206 -5.86 -9.66 7.31
CA ALA A 206 -6.98 -10.60 7.24
C ALA A 206 -7.47 -10.95 5.83
N ASN A 207 -7.01 -10.22 4.79
CA ASN A 207 -7.48 -10.41 3.42
C ASN A 207 -6.33 -10.71 2.46
N GLU A 208 -6.40 -11.88 1.83
CA GLU A 208 -5.49 -12.29 0.75
C GLU A 208 -6.11 -11.97 -0.62
N GLY A 209 -5.28 -11.50 -1.56
CA GLY A 209 -5.69 -11.22 -2.93
C GLY A 209 -6.31 -9.84 -3.14
N HIS A 210 -7.30 -9.74 -4.02
CA HIS A 210 -8.02 -8.48 -4.25
C HIS A 210 -8.93 -8.15 -3.07
N GLY A 211 -9.14 -6.85 -2.83
CA GLY A 211 -10.10 -6.39 -1.82
C GLY A 211 -11.54 -6.77 -2.16
N LYS A 212 -12.42 -6.60 -1.19
CA LYS A 212 -13.87 -6.72 -1.35
C LYS A 212 -14.58 -5.77 -0.39
N VAL A 213 -15.75 -5.32 -0.77
CA VAL A 213 -16.70 -4.60 0.07
C VAL A 213 -17.99 -5.41 0.09
N ILE A 214 -18.57 -5.60 1.28
CA ILE A 214 -19.77 -6.45 1.51
C ILE A 214 -20.80 -5.59 2.19
#